data_b6200e9b558d3cef014494325b40eafb
#
_entry.id   b6200e9b558d3cef014494325b40eafb
#
_cell.length_a   1.000
_cell.length_b   1.000
_cell.length_c   1.000
_cell.angle_alpha   90.00
_cell.angle_beta   90.00
_cell.angle_gamma   90.00
#
_symmetry.space_group_name_H-M   'P 1'
#
loop_
_entity.id
_entity.type
_entity.pdbx_description
1 polymer ?
#
loop_
_entity_poly.entity_id
_entity_poly.type
_entity_poly.pdbx_seq_one_letter_code
_entity_poly.pdbx_strand_id
1 'polypeptide(L)'
;MKNILFVGELPPKTIHGVSNSNAMNIKVLSQYFNIHIIEEYNPLTTHNKSSFSKIKQILSIIKKLKKVVTSTRIDFLYANMAMSYFGMLKNILFLYFFKKGSEGDAVFHVHRGDFERFYNHSFISKKLVDYFIEKVDKLIFLSPTLIPVFLRGTRKVTYLQNTIIPEEKYELLPNKKESFLYLSNYIEAKGILDILSVFQQIQEGNLLLNCYGSFTDRGLAEKIKFYESSFIKIRDTLTENKFDIINKADVLILPSHNEGQPLIILEAMMCGTIVIASEVGDIRNMLGENYPFLFEAKDLKDLEKVIYLYLKTDSEELINLSEYLQKRYFELYSNESHKRKLLKIFGYES
;
A
#
# COMPACT_ATOMS: atom_id res chain seq x y z
N MET A 1 10.96 -29.31 0.65
CA MET A 1 10.43 -27.96 0.36
C MET A 1 11.60 -26.99 0.34
N LYS A 2 11.59 -26.00 -0.55
CA LYS A 2 12.58 -24.91 -0.56
C LYS A 2 12.37 -24.01 0.67
N ASN A 3 13.42 -23.34 1.11
CA ASN A 3 13.44 -22.47 2.28
C ASN A 3 13.45 -20.99 1.84
N ILE A 4 12.53 -20.19 2.39
CA ILE A 4 12.48 -18.74 2.21
C ILE A 4 12.83 -18.07 3.54
N LEU A 5 13.79 -17.16 3.53
CA LEU A 5 14.07 -16.26 4.63
C LEU A 5 13.34 -14.93 4.36
N PHE A 6 12.27 -14.68 5.11
CA PHE A 6 11.56 -13.41 5.05
C PHE A 6 12.15 -12.39 6.03
N VAL A 7 12.35 -11.16 5.57
CA VAL A 7 12.78 -10.02 6.39
C VAL A 7 11.85 -8.83 6.13
N GLY A 8 11.02 -8.48 7.10
CA GLY A 8 10.07 -7.39 6.94
C GLY A 8 9.13 -7.20 8.14
N GLU A 9 8.20 -6.27 7.99
CA GLU A 9 7.21 -5.91 9.01
C GLU A 9 5.99 -6.81 8.91
N LEU A 10 5.45 -7.24 10.06
CA LEU A 10 4.26 -8.10 10.16
C LEU A 10 3.32 -7.63 11.27
N PRO A 11 2.00 -7.85 11.12
CA PRO A 11 1.05 -7.75 12.21
C PRO A 11 1.36 -8.81 13.31
N PRO A 12 0.98 -8.61 14.57
CA PRO A 12 0.29 -7.44 15.12
C PRO A 12 1.23 -6.29 15.54
N LYS A 13 2.55 -6.45 15.47
CA LYS A 13 3.50 -5.44 15.95
C LYS A 13 3.51 -4.18 15.09
N THR A 14 3.28 -4.33 13.80
CA THR A 14 3.18 -3.23 12.85
C THR A 14 1.95 -3.44 11.99
N ILE A 15 1.00 -2.49 11.98
CA ILE A 15 -0.24 -2.59 11.22
C ILE A 15 -0.33 -1.42 10.25
N HIS A 16 -0.09 -1.71 8.97
CA HIS A 16 -0.29 -0.81 7.83
C HIS A 16 -0.31 -1.63 6.52
N GLY A 17 -0.56 -0.98 5.37
CA GLY A 17 -0.75 -1.66 4.09
C GLY A 17 0.37 -2.66 3.74
N VAL A 18 1.64 -2.27 3.94
CA VAL A 18 2.79 -3.16 3.64
C VAL A 18 2.83 -4.38 4.54
N SER A 19 2.66 -4.20 5.86
CA SER A 19 2.68 -5.34 6.81
C SER A 19 1.52 -6.31 6.57
N ASN A 20 0.34 -5.80 6.20
CA ASN A 20 -0.81 -6.62 5.82
C ASN A 20 -0.53 -7.41 4.53
N SER A 21 0.02 -6.76 3.49
CA SER A 21 0.45 -7.42 2.26
C SER A 21 1.51 -8.51 2.52
N ASN A 22 2.48 -8.22 3.39
CA ASN A 22 3.48 -9.21 3.81
C ASN A 22 2.85 -10.43 4.48
N ALA A 23 1.92 -10.22 5.42
CA ALA A 23 1.23 -11.31 6.12
C ALA A 23 0.47 -12.21 5.14
N MET A 24 -0.18 -11.62 4.13
CA MET A 24 -0.88 -12.34 3.08
C MET A 24 0.09 -13.18 2.24
N ASN A 25 1.19 -12.58 1.78
CA ASN A 25 2.21 -13.27 1.01
C ASN A 25 2.82 -14.43 1.80
N ILE A 26 3.15 -14.22 3.07
CA ILE A 26 3.69 -15.28 3.94
C ILE A 26 2.67 -16.38 4.17
N LYS A 27 1.39 -16.06 4.38
CA LYS A 27 0.32 -17.06 4.53
C LYS A 27 0.20 -17.95 3.30
N VAL A 28 0.31 -17.40 2.10
CA VAL A 28 0.30 -18.16 0.84
C VAL A 28 1.57 -19.00 0.72
N LEU A 29 2.74 -18.38 0.87
CA LEU A 29 4.04 -19.06 0.70
C LEU A 29 4.25 -20.19 1.70
N SER A 30 3.77 -20.07 2.94
CA SER A 30 3.93 -21.10 3.98
C SER A 30 3.23 -22.41 3.67
N GLN A 31 2.31 -22.45 2.72
CA GLN A 31 1.68 -23.67 2.24
C GLN A 31 2.59 -24.50 1.30
N TYR A 32 3.62 -23.86 0.71
CA TYR A 32 4.47 -24.44 -0.35
C TYR A 32 5.97 -24.40 -0.02
N PHE A 33 6.38 -23.59 0.95
CA PHE A 33 7.77 -23.34 1.34
C PHE A 33 7.92 -23.38 2.85
N ASN A 34 9.13 -23.72 3.32
CA ASN A 34 9.51 -23.52 4.72
C ASN A 34 9.89 -22.04 4.91
N ILE A 35 9.18 -21.33 5.79
CA ILE A 35 9.39 -19.90 5.97
C ILE A 35 10.16 -19.65 7.28
N HIS A 36 11.31 -18.98 7.16
CA HIS A 36 12.08 -18.44 8.27
C HIS A 36 11.80 -16.94 8.36
N ILE A 37 11.36 -16.44 9.50
CA ILE A 37 10.94 -15.06 9.66
C ILE A 37 11.92 -14.28 10.53
N ILE A 38 12.43 -13.17 10.00
CA ILE A 38 13.11 -12.13 10.78
C ILE A 38 12.24 -10.87 10.71
N GLU A 39 11.51 -10.62 11.78
CA GLU A 39 10.58 -9.50 11.84
C GLU A 39 11.34 -8.18 12.05
N GLU A 40 11.06 -7.21 11.20
CA GLU A 40 11.43 -5.81 11.39
C GLU A 40 10.34 -5.12 12.21
N TYR A 41 10.76 -4.30 13.16
CA TYR A 41 9.83 -3.49 13.94
C TYR A 41 10.07 -2.01 13.66
N ASN A 42 9.08 -1.36 13.07
CA ASN A 42 9.11 0.08 12.79
C ASN A 42 7.82 0.72 13.33
N PRO A 43 7.76 1.09 14.61
CA PRO A 43 6.57 1.72 15.15
C PRO A 43 6.34 3.07 14.48
N LEU A 44 5.14 3.29 13.94
CA LEU A 44 4.70 4.52 13.30
C LEU A 44 4.84 5.77 14.21
N THR A 45 4.85 5.56 15.53
CA THR A 45 4.92 6.60 16.56
C THR A 45 6.33 7.10 16.88
N THR A 46 7.39 6.57 16.24
CA THR A 46 8.76 6.96 16.58
C THR A 46 9.40 7.94 15.61
N HIS A 47 8.80 9.12 15.45
CA HIS A 47 9.52 10.27 14.87
C HIS A 47 10.78 10.65 15.68
N ASN A 48 10.94 10.16 16.92
CA ASN A 48 12.01 10.52 17.87
C ASN A 48 12.96 9.37 18.26
N LYS A 49 13.02 8.23 17.55
CA LYS A 49 14.10 7.29 17.84
C LYS A 49 15.43 7.83 17.34
N SER A 50 16.40 7.94 18.25
CA SER A 50 17.76 8.32 17.93
C SER A 50 18.33 7.43 16.81
N SER A 51 19.17 7.98 15.95
CA SER A 51 19.88 7.23 14.89
C SER A 51 20.57 5.99 15.43
N PHE A 52 21.03 6.02 16.67
CA PHE A 52 21.67 4.91 17.37
C PHE A 52 20.74 3.69 17.58
N SER A 53 19.48 3.91 17.93
CA SER A 53 18.48 2.86 18.09
C SER A 53 18.20 2.13 16.75
N LYS A 54 18.17 2.86 15.64
CA LYS A 54 17.99 2.30 14.29
C LYS A 54 19.19 1.44 13.89
N ILE A 55 20.41 1.90 14.16
CA ILE A 55 21.64 1.13 13.89
C ILE A 55 21.66 -0.17 14.69
N LYS A 56 21.35 -0.13 15.99
CA LYS A 56 21.27 -1.31 16.85
C LYS A 56 20.28 -2.34 16.33
N GLN A 57 19.13 -1.89 15.83
CA GLN A 57 18.13 -2.76 15.23
C GLN A 57 18.67 -3.44 13.95
N ILE A 58 19.30 -2.69 13.04
CA ILE A 58 19.90 -3.24 11.81
C ILE A 58 20.96 -4.29 12.15
N LEU A 59 21.85 -4.01 13.11
CA LEU A 59 22.88 -4.97 13.55
C LEU A 59 22.26 -6.23 14.14
N SER A 60 21.17 -6.11 14.91
CA SER A 60 20.42 -7.26 15.44
C SER A 60 19.84 -8.13 14.32
N ILE A 61 19.23 -7.51 13.28
CA ILE A 61 18.69 -8.22 12.14
C ILE A 61 19.79 -8.93 11.36
N ILE A 62 20.92 -8.26 11.10
CA ILE A 62 22.08 -8.86 10.44
C ILE A 62 22.62 -10.06 11.22
N LYS A 63 22.70 -9.98 12.56
CA LYS A 63 23.13 -11.10 13.41
C LYS A 63 22.18 -12.30 13.25
N LYS A 64 20.86 -12.07 13.26
CA LYS A 64 19.86 -13.12 13.05
C LYS A 64 19.96 -13.71 11.64
N LEU A 65 20.10 -12.86 10.61
CA LEU A 65 20.25 -13.27 9.21
C LEU A 65 21.47 -14.18 9.05
N LYS A 66 22.65 -13.75 9.54
CA LYS A 66 23.86 -14.58 9.54
C LYS A 66 23.62 -15.93 10.20
N LYS A 67 22.99 -15.96 11.38
CA LYS A 67 22.69 -17.21 12.08
C LYS A 67 21.83 -18.14 11.22
N VAL A 68 20.79 -17.64 10.58
CA VAL A 68 19.89 -18.45 9.75
C VAL A 68 20.62 -19.00 8.52
N VAL A 69 21.33 -18.17 7.76
CA VAL A 69 22.04 -18.63 6.54
C VAL A 69 23.23 -19.56 6.81
N THR A 70 23.78 -19.56 8.04
CA THR A 70 24.84 -20.51 8.43
C THR A 70 24.29 -21.82 8.96
N SER A 71 23.06 -21.86 9.49
CA SER A 71 22.45 -23.06 10.06
C SER A 71 21.50 -23.78 9.10
N THR A 72 21.02 -23.10 8.07
CA THR A 72 20.01 -23.62 7.15
C THR A 72 20.31 -23.15 5.73
N ARG A 73 20.24 -24.08 4.77
CA ARG A 73 20.29 -23.70 3.34
C ARG A 73 19.05 -22.87 3.01
N ILE A 74 19.23 -21.64 2.62
CA ILE A 74 18.17 -20.71 2.19
C ILE A 74 18.17 -20.61 0.67
N ASP A 75 17.04 -20.91 0.04
CA ASP A 75 16.88 -20.82 -1.41
C ASP A 75 16.48 -19.41 -1.86
N PHE A 76 15.74 -18.68 -1.00
CA PHE A 76 15.33 -17.30 -1.30
C PHE A 76 15.41 -16.40 -0.07
N LEU A 77 15.99 -15.22 -0.24
CA LEU A 77 15.74 -14.08 0.66
C LEU A 77 14.56 -13.29 0.09
N TYR A 78 13.49 -13.11 0.86
CA TYR A 78 12.38 -12.25 0.52
C TYR A 78 12.32 -11.06 1.49
N ALA A 79 12.53 -9.85 1.01
CA ALA A 79 12.59 -8.66 1.86
C ALA A 79 11.89 -7.46 1.22
N ASN A 80 11.41 -6.53 2.06
CA ASN A 80 10.86 -5.26 1.59
C ASN A 80 11.97 -4.27 1.27
N MET A 81 11.85 -3.60 0.12
CA MET A 81 12.80 -2.56 -0.27
C MET A 81 12.44 -1.23 0.40
N ALA A 82 13.30 -0.74 1.27
CA ALA A 82 13.17 0.58 1.86
C ALA A 82 13.79 1.64 0.95
N MET A 83 13.07 2.74 0.68
CA MET A 83 13.47 3.84 -0.20
C MET A 83 13.75 5.12 0.60
N SER A 84 14.88 5.12 1.27
CA SER A 84 15.55 6.26 1.87
C SER A 84 17.05 5.97 1.87
N TYR A 85 17.91 6.96 2.04
CA TYR A 85 19.36 6.71 2.07
C TYR A 85 19.75 5.63 3.08
N PHE A 86 19.23 5.75 4.29
CA PHE A 86 19.48 4.78 5.37
C PHE A 86 18.86 3.42 5.09
N GLY A 87 17.66 3.43 4.48
CA GLY A 87 16.96 2.23 4.05
C GLY A 87 17.72 1.49 2.95
N MET A 88 18.27 2.19 1.96
CA MET A 88 19.08 1.59 0.90
C MET A 88 20.38 0.98 1.44
N LEU A 89 21.07 1.65 2.35
CA LEU A 89 22.24 1.08 3.02
C LEU A 89 21.87 -0.20 3.79
N LYS A 90 20.73 -0.21 4.48
CA LYS A 90 20.19 -1.40 5.13
C LYS A 90 19.95 -2.53 4.13
N ASN A 91 19.26 -2.25 3.01
CA ASN A 91 18.99 -3.24 1.96
C ASN A 91 20.30 -3.83 1.39
N ILE A 92 21.31 -2.98 1.11
CA ILE A 92 22.63 -3.40 0.64
C ILE A 92 23.32 -4.30 1.66
N LEU A 93 23.26 -3.98 2.95
CA LEU A 93 23.83 -4.80 4.02
C LEU A 93 23.13 -6.17 4.11
N PHE A 94 21.80 -6.21 4.03
CA PHE A 94 21.06 -7.48 4.04
C PHE A 94 21.46 -8.35 2.85
N LEU A 95 21.49 -7.77 1.66
CA LEU A 95 21.90 -8.44 0.44
C LEU A 95 23.35 -8.97 0.53
N TYR A 96 24.27 -8.15 0.99
CA TYR A 96 25.68 -8.53 1.16
C TYR A 96 25.84 -9.73 2.11
N PHE A 97 25.23 -9.66 3.31
CA PHE A 97 25.38 -10.75 4.28
C PHE A 97 24.62 -12.01 3.88
N PHE A 98 23.51 -11.88 3.15
CA PHE A 98 22.83 -13.01 2.58
C PHE A 98 23.69 -13.70 1.52
N LYS A 99 24.17 -12.96 0.52
CA LYS A 99 25.02 -13.52 -0.55
C LYS A 99 26.36 -14.08 -0.07
N LYS A 100 26.89 -13.59 1.04
CA LYS A 100 28.09 -14.17 1.67
C LYS A 100 27.83 -15.53 2.31
N GLY A 101 26.61 -15.82 2.75
CA GLY A 101 26.27 -17.03 3.50
C GLY A 101 25.33 -17.98 2.76
N SER A 102 24.81 -17.62 1.58
CA SER A 102 23.87 -18.40 0.80
C SER A 102 24.05 -18.16 -0.71
N GLU A 103 23.88 -19.23 -1.50
CA GLU A 103 23.80 -19.17 -2.98
C GLU A 103 22.37 -18.91 -3.47
N GLY A 104 21.39 -18.76 -2.57
CA GLY A 104 19.99 -18.51 -2.91
C GLY A 104 19.75 -17.16 -3.58
N ASP A 105 18.57 -16.98 -4.16
CA ASP A 105 18.17 -15.74 -4.83
C ASP A 105 17.67 -14.70 -3.83
N ALA A 106 18.12 -13.45 -4.00
CA ALA A 106 17.65 -12.30 -3.23
C ALA A 106 16.51 -11.60 -3.99
N VAL A 107 15.33 -11.63 -3.42
CA VAL A 107 14.09 -11.08 -3.97
C VAL A 107 13.64 -9.93 -3.09
N PHE A 108 13.55 -8.72 -3.64
CA PHE A 108 13.12 -7.54 -2.91
C PHE A 108 11.81 -6.98 -3.47
N HIS A 109 10.87 -6.63 -2.59
CA HIS A 109 9.55 -6.13 -2.95
C HIS A 109 9.44 -4.63 -2.70
N VAL A 110 9.12 -3.88 -3.75
CA VAL A 110 8.93 -2.42 -3.76
C VAL A 110 7.46 -2.12 -3.59
N HIS A 111 7.07 -1.61 -2.42
CA HIS A 111 5.68 -1.29 -2.09
C HIS A 111 5.29 0.17 -2.32
N ARG A 112 6.21 1.02 -2.80
CA ARG A 112 5.99 2.45 -2.99
C ARG A 112 5.95 2.81 -4.47
N GLY A 113 5.16 3.84 -4.82
CA GLY A 113 5.03 4.34 -6.19
C GLY A 113 6.13 5.32 -6.61
N ASP A 114 6.92 5.84 -5.66
CA ASP A 114 7.90 6.91 -5.90
C ASP A 114 9.35 6.42 -6.09
N PHE A 115 9.54 5.20 -6.59
CA PHE A 115 10.88 4.61 -6.82
C PHE A 115 11.73 5.47 -7.77
N GLU A 116 11.17 5.87 -8.90
CA GLU A 116 11.89 6.68 -9.90
C GLU A 116 12.23 8.06 -9.36
N ARG A 117 11.33 8.66 -8.56
CA ARG A 117 11.61 9.91 -7.84
C ARG A 117 12.77 9.76 -6.87
N PHE A 118 12.82 8.67 -6.09
CA PHE A 118 13.94 8.42 -5.18
C PHE A 118 15.24 8.18 -5.94
N TYR A 119 15.21 7.44 -7.04
CA TYR A 119 16.37 7.20 -7.91
C TYR A 119 16.95 8.52 -8.45
N ASN A 120 16.11 9.41 -8.94
CA ASN A 120 16.50 10.69 -9.52
C ASN A 120 16.71 11.81 -8.49
N HIS A 121 16.48 11.54 -7.18
CA HIS A 121 16.57 12.57 -6.14
C HIS A 121 17.98 13.15 -5.97
N SER A 122 19.02 12.35 -6.10
CA SER A 122 20.43 12.80 -6.00
C SER A 122 21.39 11.81 -6.64
N PHE A 123 22.62 12.26 -6.89
CA PHE A 123 23.71 11.37 -7.35
C PHE A 123 23.98 10.20 -6.38
N ILE A 124 23.83 10.44 -5.06
CA ILE A 124 24.04 9.40 -4.04
C ILE A 124 22.93 8.35 -4.11
N SER A 125 21.64 8.76 -4.18
CA SER A 125 20.53 7.83 -4.31
C SER A 125 20.66 6.98 -5.57
N LYS A 126 21.03 7.60 -6.69
CA LYS A 126 21.27 6.91 -7.95
C LYS A 126 22.36 5.84 -7.80
N LYS A 127 23.54 6.20 -7.29
CA LYS A 127 24.66 5.27 -7.06
C LYS A 127 24.30 4.10 -6.13
N LEU A 128 23.56 4.36 -5.05
CA LEU A 128 23.13 3.32 -4.12
C LEU A 128 22.15 2.35 -4.78
N VAL A 129 21.20 2.88 -5.55
CA VAL A 129 20.23 2.06 -6.29
C VAL A 129 20.91 1.26 -7.39
N ASP A 130 21.77 1.87 -8.20
CA ASP A 130 22.52 1.17 -9.27
C ASP A 130 23.33 0.00 -8.71
N TYR A 131 24.08 0.23 -7.62
CA TYR A 131 24.83 -0.82 -6.94
C TYR A 131 23.93 -1.94 -6.42
N PHE A 132 22.78 -1.58 -5.84
CA PHE A 132 21.83 -2.57 -5.34
C PHE A 132 21.22 -3.40 -6.47
N ILE A 133 20.80 -2.76 -7.58
CA ILE A 133 20.22 -3.44 -8.75
C ILE A 133 21.23 -4.40 -9.41
N GLU A 134 22.50 -4.03 -9.42
CA GLU A 134 23.55 -4.92 -9.94
C GLU A 134 23.58 -6.25 -9.17
N LYS A 135 23.44 -6.23 -7.86
CA LYS A 135 23.66 -7.37 -6.95
C LYS A 135 22.40 -8.17 -6.61
N VAL A 136 21.21 -7.55 -6.69
CA VAL A 136 19.94 -8.23 -6.42
C VAL A 136 19.58 -9.17 -7.57
N ASP A 137 18.93 -10.30 -7.28
CA ASP A 137 18.50 -11.25 -8.31
C ASP A 137 17.14 -10.88 -8.89
N LYS A 138 16.19 -10.44 -8.02
CA LYS A 138 14.85 -10.08 -8.47
C LYS A 138 14.26 -8.91 -7.68
N LEU A 139 13.60 -8.00 -8.40
CA LEU A 139 12.79 -6.91 -7.87
C LEU A 139 11.32 -7.15 -8.23
N ILE A 140 10.46 -7.07 -7.24
CA ILE A 140 9.01 -7.15 -7.42
C ILE A 140 8.45 -5.74 -7.27
N PHE A 141 7.74 -5.25 -8.27
CA PHE A 141 6.94 -4.03 -8.20
C PHE A 141 5.46 -4.37 -8.04
N LEU A 142 4.62 -3.42 -7.64
CA LEU A 142 3.19 -3.69 -7.46
C LEU A 142 2.43 -3.75 -8.79
N SER A 143 2.94 -3.08 -9.83
CA SER A 143 2.35 -3.13 -11.18
C SER A 143 3.39 -2.86 -12.26
N PRO A 144 3.09 -3.18 -13.53
CA PRO A 144 3.95 -2.84 -14.66
C PRO A 144 4.18 -1.32 -14.81
N THR A 145 3.18 -0.51 -14.47
CA THR A 145 3.24 0.96 -14.57
C THR A 145 4.24 1.57 -13.60
N LEU A 146 4.42 0.95 -12.42
CA LEU A 146 5.37 1.38 -11.40
C LEU A 146 6.81 0.91 -11.66
N ILE A 147 7.05 0.09 -12.68
CA ILE A 147 8.40 -0.31 -13.08
C ILE A 147 9.08 0.87 -13.78
N PRO A 148 10.20 1.40 -13.24
CA PRO A 148 10.94 2.47 -13.87
C PRO A 148 11.35 2.13 -15.30
N VAL A 149 11.34 3.13 -16.19
CA VAL A 149 11.64 2.93 -17.61
C VAL A 149 12.98 2.23 -17.83
N PHE A 150 14.00 2.61 -17.09
CA PHE A 150 15.35 2.03 -17.20
C PHE A 150 15.48 0.57 -16.71
N LEU A 151 14.47 0.03 -16.04
CA LEU A 151 14.40 -1.37 -15.60
C LEU A 151 13.50 -2.24 -16.48
N ARG A 152 12.67 -1.65 -17.33
CA ARG A 152 11.74 -2.39 -18.19
C ARG A 152 12.48 -3.33 -19.14
N GLY A 153 11.96 -4.53 -19.27
CA GLY A 153 12.58 -5.57 -20.13
C GLY A 153 13.78 -6.31 -19.53
N THR A 154 14.23 -5.93 -18.32
CA THR A 154 15.28 -6.69 -17.65
C THR A 154 14.70 -7.97 -17.01
N ARG A 155 15.45 -9.07 -17.03
CA ARG A 155 15.01 -10.34 -16.40
C ARG A 155 14.94 -10.27 -14.86
N LYS A 156 15.50 -9.22 -14.27
CA LYS A 156 15.52 -9.00 -12.81
C LYS A 156 14.20 -8.44 -12.26
N VAL A 157 13.29 -7.98 -13.12
CA VAL A 157 12.10 -7.26 -12.69
C VAL A 157 10.85 -8.05 -13.00
N THR A 158 9.94 -8.07 -12.06
CA THR A 158 8.60 -8.64 -12.19
C THR A 158 7.60 -7.77 -11.43
N TYR A 159 6.31 -8.12 -11.49
CA TYR A 159 5.31 -7.44 -10.70
C TYR A 159 4.39 -8.43 -9.99
N LEU A 160 3.91 -7.99 -8.83
CA LEU A 160 2.92 -8.68 -8.02
C LEU A 160 1.93 -7.65 -7.48
N GLN A 161 0.74 -7.65 -8.01
CA GLN A 161 -0.33 -6.77 -7.56
C GLN A 161 -0.77 -7.15 -6.14
N ASN A 162 -1.13 -6.14 -5.33
CA ASN A 162 -1.73 -6.40 -4.04
C ASN A 162 -3.08 -7.12 -4.22
N THR A 163 -3.50 -7.81 -3.17
CA THR A 163 -4.83 -8.40 -3.00
C THR A 163 -5.26 -8.21 -1.56
N ILE A 164 -6.46 -8.63 -1.18
CA ILE A 164 -7.00 -8.51 0.17
C ILE A 164 -7.59 -9.84 0.65
N ILE A 165 -7.60 -10.06 1.96
CA ILE A 165 -8.23 -11.20 2.63
C ILE A 165 -9.04 -10.65 3.83
N PRO A 166 -10.27 -11.12 4.05
CA PRO A 166 -11.01 -12.10 3.26
C PRO A 166 -11.42 -11.55 1.90
N GLU A 167 -11.70 -12.44 0.95
CA GLU A 167 -12.27 -12.10 -0.34
C GLU A 167 -13.73 -12.58 -0.34
N GLU A 168 -14.65 -11.62 -0.39
CA GLU A 168 -16.08 -11.84 -0.38
C GLU A 168 -16.73 -10.97 -1.45
N LYS A 169 -17.83 -11.46 -2.03
CA LYS A 169 -18.63 -10.66 -2.95
C LYS A 169 -19.74 -9.99 -2.17
N TYR A 170 -19.67 -8.66 -2.10
CA TYR A 170 -20.70 -7.84 -1.45
C TYR A 170 -21.85 -7.55 -2.41
N GLU A 171 -23.05 -7.41 -1.88
CA GLU A 171 -24.20 -6.90 -2.61
C GLU A 171 -24.00 -5.40 -2.87
N LEU A 172 -24.31 -4.99 -4.10
CA LEU A 172 -24.24 -3.58 -4.48
C LEU A 172 -25.43 -2.85 -3.88
N LEU A 173 -25.17 -1.83 -3.08
CA LEU A 173 -26.20 -1.00 -2.47
C LEU A 173 -26.52 0.21 -3.34
N PRO A 174 -27.77 0.73 -3.29
CA PRO A 174 -28.14 1.96 -3.96
C PRO A 174 -27.31 3.13 -3.47
N ASN A 175 -26.68 3.85 -4.41
CA ASN A 175 -25.88 5.03 -4.10
C ASN A 175 -26.78 6.27 -3.93
N LYS A 176 -26.83 6.84 -2.71
CA LYS A 176 -27.65 7.99 -2.35
C LYS A 176 -26.91 9.33 -2.51
N LYS A 177 -25.59 9.27 -2.69
CA LYS A 177 -24.69 10.43 -2.77
C LYS A 177 -24.62 11.26 -1.48
N GLU A 178 -24.88 10.67 -0.35
CA GLU A 178 -24.95 11.35 0.96
C GLU A 178 -23.77 10.99 1.87
N SER A 179 -23.30 9.72 1.82
CA SER A 179 -22.32 9.15 2.74
C SER A 179 -20.93 9.06 2.12
N PHE A 180 -20.04 9.94 2.54
CA PHE A 180 -18.64 9.97 2.18
C PHE A 180 -17.79 9.31 3.26
N LEU A 181 -16.85 8.47 2.89
CA LEU A 181 -15.96 7.75 3.78
C LEU A 181 -14.48 8.11 3.52
N TYR A 182 -13.81 8.59 4.56
CA TYR A 182 -12.35 8.62 4.61
C TYR A 182 -11.88 7.54 5.59
N LEU A 183 -11.03 6.60 5.15
CA LEU A 183 -10.55 5.50 5.97
C LEU A 183 -9.04 5.32 5.82
N SER A 184 -8.27 6.03 6.62
CA SER A 184 -6.80 5.97 6.66
C SER A 184 -6.29 6.59 7.96
N ASN A 185 -5.07 6.21 8.38
CA ASN A 185 -4.42 6.89 9.48
C ASN A 185 -4.35 8.40 9.24
N TYR A 186 -4.54 9.18 10.29
CA TYR A 186 -4.48 10.64 10.23
C TYR A 186 -3.03 11.11 10.14
N ILE A 187 -2.54 11.10 8.89
CA ILE A 187 -1.20 11.54 8.50
C ILE A 187 -1.38 12.57 7.39
N GLU A 188 -0.62 13.65 7.44
CA GLU A 188 -0.71 14.74 6.47
C GLU A 188 -0.55 14.25 5.02
N ALA A 189 0.38 13.30 4.79
CA ALA A 189 0.59 12.69 3.48
C ALA A 189 -0.60 11.83 2.97
N LYS A 190 -1.62 11.55 3.82
CA LYS A 190 -2.86 10.90 3.43
C LYS A 190 -3.98 11.89 3.09
N GLY A 191 -3.66 13.19 3.06
CA GLY A 191 -4.55 14.24 2.58
C GLY A 191 -5.77 14.52 3.46
N ILE A 192 -5.74 14.13 4.74
CA ILE A 192 -6.89 14.36 5.64
C ILE A 192 -7.28 15.84 5.72
N LEU A 193 -6.31 16.75 5.79
CA LEU A 193 -6.59 18.18 5.85
C LEU A 193 -7.16 18.70 4.52
N ASP A 194 -6.79 18.11 3.40
CA ASP A 194 -7.28 18.50 2.07
C ASP A 194 -8.78 18.24 1.98
N ILE A 195 -9.22 17.01 2.32
CA ILE A 195 -10.66 16.67 2.27
C ILE A 195 -11.48 17.44 3.31
N LEU A 196 -10.95 17.64 4.53
CA LEU A 196 -11.65 18.40 5.56
C LEU A 196 -11.86 19.85 5.12
N SER A 197 -10.83 20.49 4.53
CA SER A 197 -10.88 21.86 4.02
C SER A 197 -11.90 22.01 2.89
N VAL A 198 -11.91 21.08 1.94
CA VAL A 198 -12.88 21.09 0.83
C VAL A 198 -14.30 20.81 1.33
N PHE A 199 -14.46 19.80 2.17
CA PHE A 199 -15.79 19.40 2.65
C PHE A 199 -16.47 20.46 3.51
N GLN A 200 -15.70 21.29 4.23
CA GLN A 200 -16.22 22.43 4.98
C GLN A 200 -16.82 23.52 4.08
N GLN A 201 -16.38 23.61 2.82
CA GLN A 201 -16.84 24.63 1.85
C GLN A 201 -18.03 24.15 1.00
N ILE A 202 -18.23 22.82 0.91
CA ILE A 202 -19.35 22.26 0.15
C ILE A 202 -20.64 22.49 0.91
N GLN A 203 -21.56 23.26 0.33
CA GLN A 203 -22.86 23.62 0.91
C GLN A 203 -24.02 22.94 0.16
N GLU A 204 -23.88 21.68 -0.20
CA GLU A 204 -24.89 20.92 -0.93
C GLU A 204 -25.47 19.78 -0.09
N GLY A 205 -26.80 19.73 0.00
CA GLY A 205 -27.56 18.56 0.50
C GLY A 205 -27.28 18.13 1.93
N ASN A 206 -27.61 16.88 2.22
CA ASN A 206 -27.40 16.20 3.51
C ASN A 206 -26.08 15.38 3.49
N LEU A 207 -25.00 15.95 2.99
CA LEU A 207 -23.72 15.24 2.87
C LEU A 207 -23.14 14.96 4.26
N LEU A 208 -22.62 13.76 4.46
CA LEU A 208 -21.97 13.32 5.69
C LEU A 208 -20.58 12.73 5.36
N LEU A 209 -19.52 13.35 5.87
CA LEU A 209 -18.17 12.81 5.80
C LEU A 209 -17.85 12.08 7.09
N ASN A 210 -17.68 10.77 7.02
CA ASN A 210 -17.18 9.94 8.11
C ASN A 210 -15.68 9.67 7.91
N CYS A 211 -14.88 10.14 8.86
CA CYS A 211 -13.43 9.91 8.87
C CYS A 211 -13.09 8.89 9.96
N TYR A 212 -12.36 7.83 9.61
CA TYR A 212 -11.84 6.83 10.54
C TYR A 212 -10.33 6.70 10.38
N GLY A 213 -9.61 6.76 11.50
CA GLY A 213 -8.17 6.60 11.49
C GLY A 213 -7.53 6.78 12.86
N SER A 214 -6.29 6.35 13.00
CA SER A 214 -5.52 6.58 14.22
C SER A 214 -4.78 7.91 14.15
N PHE A 215 -4.77 8.63 15.27
CA PHE A 215 -3.96 9.85 15.44
C PHE A 215 -2.51 9.46 15.70
N THR A 216 -1.60 9.95 14.87
CA THR A 216 -0.15 9.70 15.00
C THR A 216 0.62 10.89 15.57
N ASP A 217 0.03 12.09 15.49
CA ASP A 217 0.63 13.36 15.92
C ASP A 217 -0.41 14.22 16.63
N ARG A 218 -0.02 14.82 17.79
CA ARG A 218 -0.94 15.65 18.59
C ARG A 218 -1.31 16.95 17.90
N GLY A 219 -0.34 17.63 17.26
CA GLY A 219 -0.61 18.90 16.59
C GLY A 219 -1.54 18.73 15.38
N LEU A 220 -1.39 17.62 14.66
CA LEU A 220 -2.32 17.27 13.58
C LEU A 220 -3.69 16.88 14.13
N ALA A 221 -3.77 16.18 15.27
CA ALA A 221 -5.02 15.82 15.91
C ALA A 221 -5.85 17.05 16.29
N GLU A 222 -5.22 18.09 16.84
CA GLU A 222 -5.90 19.35 17.18
C GLU A 222 -6.44 20.06 15.93
N LYS A 223 -5.65 20.13 14.86
CA LYS A 223 -6.07 20.69 13.57
C LYS A 223 -7.27 19.93 12.99
N ILE A 224 -7.24 18.60 12.98
CA ILE A 224 -8.31 17.75 12.45
C ILE A 224 -9.60 17.95 13.23
N LYS A 225 -9.54 17.94 14.57
CA LYS A 225 -10.71 18.12 15.43
C LYS A 225 -11.41 19.46 15.26
N PHE A 226 -10.71 20.48 14.82
CA PHE A 226 -11.30 21.80 14.51
C PHE A 226 -12.37 21.71 13.41
N TYR A 227 -12.29 20.74 12.52
CA TYR A 227 -13.25 20.55 11.42
C TYR A 227 -14.48 19.72 11.84
N GLU A 228 -14.52 19.17 13.05
CA GLU A 228 -15.65 18.35 13.49
C GLU A 228 -16.94 19.17 13.55
N SER A 229 -18.01 18.64 12.98
CA SER A 229 -19.30 19.34 12.84
C SER A 229 -20.47 18.35 12.74
N SER A 230 -21.68 18.84 12.48
CA SER A 230 -22.84 17.98 12.24
C SER A 230 -22.68 17.09 11.01
N PHE A 231 -21.93 17.53 10.01
CA PHE A 231 -21.73 16.85 8.72
C PHE A 231 -20.30 16.31 8.51
N ILE A 232 -19.36 16.56 9.42
CA ILE A 232 -18.01 15.96 9.44
C ILE A 232 -17.83 15.24 10.75
N LYS A 233 -17.67 13.92 10.72
CA LYS A 233 -17.46 13.06 11.89
C LYS A 233 -16.05 12.49 11.90
N ILE A 234 -15.31 12.79 12.95
CA ILE A 234 -13.92 12.34 13.12
C ILE A 234 -13.91 11.29 14.22
N ARG A 235 -13.46 10.09 13.86
CA ARG A 235 -13.50 8.91 14.72
C ARG A 235 -12.12 8.27 14.80
N ASP A 236 -11.88 7.52 15.87
CA ASP A 236 -10.71 6.67 16.02
C ASP A 236 -10.76 5.46 15.07
N THR A 237 -9.77 4.58 15.20
CA THR A 237 -9.69 3.33 14.43
C THR A 237 -11.00 2.54 14.54
N LEU A 238 -11.39 1.93 13.43
CA LEU A 238 -12.59 1.10 13.35
C LEU A 238 -12.57 -0.03 14.38
N THR A 239 -13.69 -0.20 15.08
CA THR A 239 -13.99 -1.35 15.95
C THR A 239 -14.96 -2.32 15.30
N GLU A 240 -15.66 -1.89 14.25
CA GLU A 240 -16.62 -2.67 13.48
C GLU A 240 -15.95 -3.36 12.27
N ASN A 241 -16.72 -4.21 11.57
CA ASN A 241 -16.24 -4.81 10.33
C ASN A 241 -15.99 -3.72 9.27
N LYS A 242 -14.73 -3.59 8.86
CA LYS A 242 -14.30 -2.58 7.89
C LYS A 242 -15.06 -2.66 6.57
N PHE A 243 -15.28 -3.85 6.07
CA PHE A 243 -15.94 -4.05 4.79
C PHE A 243 -17.41 -3.65 4.81
N ASP A 244 -18.11 -3.85 5.93
CA ASP A 244 -19.49 -3.41 6.09
C ASP A 244 -19.59 -1.89 6.05
N ILE A 245 -18.61 -1.19 6.62
CA ILE A 245 -18.55 0.27 6.60
C ILE A 245 -18.27 0.78 5.19
N ILE A 246 -17.33 0.14 4.47
CA ILE A 246 -17.01 0.49 3.09
C ILE A 246 -18.23 0.25 2.19
N ASN A 247 -18.90 -0.90 2.32
CA ASN A 247 -20.05 -1.26 1.49
C ASN A 247 -21.26 -0.33 1.72
N LYS A 248 -21.44 0.18 2.96
CA LYS A 248 -22.53 1.12 3.30
C LYS A 248 -22.24 2.56 2.90
N ALA A 249 -20.99 2.90 2.60
CA ALA A 249 -20.63 4.22 2.13
C ALA A 249 -20.99 4.38 0.65
N ASP A 250 -21.54 5.53 0.27
CA ASP A 250 -21.82 5.85 -1.14
C ASP A 250 -20.53 6.06 -1.92
N VAL A 251 -19.51 6.65 -1.27
CA VAL A 251 -18.21 6.92 -1.89
C VAL A 251 -17.07 6.88 -0.88
N LEU A 252 -15.97 6.23 -1.24
CA LEU A 252 -14.68 6.31 -0.54
C LEU A 252 -13.86 7.47 -1.12
N ILE A 253 -13.32 8.34 -0.26
CA ILE A 253 -12.37 9.38 -0.68
C ILE A 253 -10.98 9.05 -0.18
N LEU A 254 -10.00 9.04 -1.11
CA LEU A 254 -8.57 8.82 -0.83
C LEU A 254 -7.73 9.97 -1.40
N PRO A 255 -7.55 11.09 -0.67
CA PRO A 255 -6.82 12.26 -1.12
C PRO A 255 -5.30 12.18 -0.85
N SER A 256 -4.72 11.00 -0.97
CA SER A 256 -3.32 10.74 -0.62
C SER A 256 -2.34 11.48 -1.53
N HIS A 257 -1.23 11.98 -0.97
CA HIS A 257 -0.17 12.65 -1.72
C HIS A 257 0.82 11.67 -2.37
N ASN A 258 0.86 10.43 -1.90
CA ASN A 258 1.73 9.38 -2.44
C ASN A 258 1.21 8.00 -2.05
N GLU A 259 1.05 7.13 -3.03
CA GLU A 259 0.66 5.72 -2.87
C GLU A 259 1.50 4.82 -3.80
N GLY A 260 1.44 3.52 -3.52
CA GLY A 260 1.81 2.50 -4.49
C GLY A 260 0.55 1.89 -5.10
N GLN A 261 0.05 0.83 -4.47
CA GLN A 261 -1.26 0.21 -4.69
C GLN A 261 -2.00 0.16 -3.36
N PRO A 262 -2.82 1.17 -3.03
CA PRO A 262 -3.49 1.26 -1.73
C PRO A 262 -4.54 0.16 -1.58
N LEU A 263 -4.43 -0.63 -0.49
CA LEU A 263 -5.36 -1.74 -0.20
C LEU A 263 -6.80 -1.25 -0.06
N ILE A 264 -7.00 -0.05 0.47
CA ILE A 264 -8.34 0.51 0.68
C ILE A 264 -9.11 0.71 -0.64
N ILE A 265 -8.41 0.97 -1.75
CA ILE A 265 -9.05 1.02 -3.08
C ILE A 265 -9.49 -0.40 -3.51
N LEU A 266 -8.66 -1.43 -3.30
CA LEU A 266 -9.06 -2.81 -3.59
C LEU A 266 -10.27 -3.22 -2.73
N GLU A 267 -10.29 -2.80 -1.47
CA GLU A 267 -11.40 -3.04 -0.55
C GLU A 267 -12.69 -2.37 -1.03
N ALA A 268 -12.61 -1.12 -1.48
CA ALA A 268 -13.74 -0.41 -2.07
C ALA A 268 -14.22 -1.05 -3.39
N MET A 269 -13.28 -1.41 -4.27
CA MET A 269 -13.60 -2.10 -5.53
C MET A 269 -14.33 -3.43 -5.26
N MET A 270 -13.86 -4.23 -4.31
CA MET A 270 -14.48 -5.49 -3.94
C MET A 270 -15.91 -5.29 -3.42
N CYS A 271 -16.15 -4.24 -2.66
CA CYS A 271 -17.49 -3.87 -2.18
C CYS A 271 -18.36 -3.22 -3.27
N GLY A 272 -17.79 -2.79 -4.39
CA GLY A 272 -18.49 -1.99 -5.40
C GLY A 272 -18.71 -0.53 -4.98
N THR A 273 -18.02 -0.07 -3.94
CA THR A 273 -18.10 1.32 -3.48
C THR A 273 -17.38 2.24 -4.44
N ILE A 274 -18.02 3.34 -4.85
CA ILE A 274 -17.41 4.37 -5.71
C ILE A 274 -16.18 4.97 -5.02
N VAL A 275 -15.16 5.33 -5.78
CA VAL A 275 -13.90 5.88 -5.26
C VAL A 275 -13.66 7.27 -5.85
N ILE A 276 -13.43 8.27 -5.02
CA ILE A 276 -12.81 9.54 -5.41
C ILE A 276 -11.37 9.51 -4.91
N ALA A 277 -10.37 9.62 -5.76
CA ALA A 277 -8.99 9.50 -5.33
C ALA A 277 -8.05 10.45 -6.07
N SER A 278 -6.97 10.84 -5.41
CA SER A 278 -5.86 11.52 -6.07
C SER A 278 -5.16 10.58 -7.06
N GLU A 279 -4.75 11.13 -8.21
CA GLU A 279 -4.06 10.38 -9.26
C GLU A 279 -2.57 10.22 -8.92
N VAL A 280 -2.25 9.32 -7.98
CA VAL A 280 -0.87 9.02 -7.57
C VAL A 280 -0.60 7.52 -7.63
N GLY A 281 0.67 7.16 -7.86
CA GLY A 281 1.09 5.77 -7.90
C GLY A 281 0.39 4.96 -8.99
N ASP A 282 -0.26 3.87 -8.61
CA ASP A 282 -0.96 2.97 -9.55
C ASP A 282 -2.49 3.17 -9.57
N ILE A 283 -3.01 4.22 -8.91
CA ILE A 283 -4.46 4.40 -8.69
C ILE A 283 -5.24 4.44 -10.01
N ARG A 284 -4.77 5.19 -11.01
CA ARG A 284 -5.42 5.21 -12.34
C ARG A 284 -5.48 3.81 -12.94
N ASN A 285 -4.37 3.09 -12.93
CA ASN A 285 -4.35 1.72 -13.46
C ASN A 285 -5.24 0.77 -12.64
N MET A 286 -5.36 0.96 -11.31
CA MET A 286 -6.26 0.17 -10.47
C MET A 286 -7.73 0.38 -10.86
N LEU A 287 -8.15 1.63 -10.97
CA LEU A 287 -9.55 1.99 -11.22
C LEU A 287 -9.93 1.91 -12.71
N GLY A 288 -8.96 2.01 -13.60
CA GLY A 288 -9.13 1.99 -15.07
C GLY A 288 -8.83 3.35 -15.71
N GLU A 289 -8.31 3.33 -16.95
CA GLU A 289 -7.84 4.53 -17.66
C GLU A 289 -8.91 5.62 -17.79
N ASN A 290 -10.17 5.23 -17.99
CA ASN A 290 -11.30 6.14 -18.18
C ASN A 290 -12.11 6.38 -16.91
N TYR A 291 -11.56 6.04 -15.73
CA TYR A 291 -12.27 6.24 -14.46
C TYR A 291 -12.47 7.74 -14.17
N PRO A 292 -13.71 8.22 -13.95
CA PRO A 292 -14.01 9.66 -14.01
C PRO A 292 -13.62 10.43 -12.75
N PHE A 293 -13.52 9.78 -11.58
CA PHE A 293 -13.40 10.47 -10.30
C PHE A 293 -11.96 10.49 -9.75
N LEU A 294 -11.01 10.87 -10.62
CA LEU A 294 -9.62 11.11 -10.24
C LEU A 294 -9.31 12.61 -10.27
N PHE A 295 -8.47 13.06 -9.33
CA PHE A 295 -8.05 14.45 -9.23
C PHE A 295 -6.53 14.57 -9.00
N GLU A 296 -5.97 15.74 -9.33
CA GLU A 296 -4.55 16.04 -9.09
C GLU A 296 -4.24 16.16 -7.60
N ALA A 297 -3.24 15.41 -7.11
CA ALA A 297 -2.88 15.40 -5.70
C ALA A 297 -2.52 16.80 -5.18
N LYS A 298 -3.06 17.17 -4.01
CA LYS A 298 -2.91 18.48 -3.35
C LYS A 298 -3.63 19.64 -4.07
N ASP A 299 -4.33 19.39 -5.15
CA ASP A 299 -5.18 20.39 -5.78
C ASP A 299 -6.60 20.34 -5.17
N LEU A 300 -6.85 21.26 -4.21
CA LEU A 300 -8.13 21.36 -3.52
C LEU A 300 -9.27 21.73 -4.45
N LYS A 301 -9.00 22.53 -5.50
CA LYS A 301 -10.02 22.93 -6.49
C LYS A 301 -10.40 21.77 -7.40
N ASP A 302 -9.42 20.96 -7.79
CA ASP A 302 -9.71 19.79 -8.59
C ASP A 302 -10.44 18.71 -7.77
N LEU A 303 -10.08 18.52 -6.48
CA LEU A 303 -10.84 17.67 -5.57
C LEU A 303 -12.29 18.14 -5.43
N GLU A 304 -12.53 19.43 -5.20
CA GLU A 304 -13.87 20.01 -5.13
C GLU A 304 -14.66 19.75 -6.42
N LYS A 305 -14.05 20.04 -7.56
CA LYS A 305 -14.65 19.81 -8.89
C LYS A 305 -15.06 18.35 -9.09
N VAL A 306 -14.21 17.40 -8.69
CA VAL A 306 -14.50 15.96 -8.82
C VAL A 306 -15.60 15.51 -7.87
N ILE A 307 -15.68 16.08 -6.66
CA ILE A 307 -16.83 15.84 -5.74
C ILE A 307 -18.14 16.33 -6.41
N TYR A 308 -18.15 17.53 -6.98
CA TYR A 308 -19.34 18.04 -7.69
C TYR A 308 -19.69 17.22 -8.94
N LEU A 309 -18.67 16.72 -9.67
CA LEU A 309 -18.90 15.79 -10.77
C LEU A 309 -19.61 14.52 -10.29
N TYR A 310 -19.12 13.90 -9.21
CA TYR A 310 -19.77 12.73 -8.61
C TYR A 310 -21.22 13.01 -8.19
N LEU A 311 -21.47 14.14 -7.53
CA LEU A 311 -22.84 14.52 -7.09
C LEU A 311 -23.80 14.72 -8.26
N LYS A 312 -23.33 15.18 -9.41
CA LYS A 312 -24.11 15.38 -10.64
C LYS A 312 -24.27 14.16 -11.53
N THR A 313 -23.48 13.12 -11.32
CA THR A 313 -23.52 11.89 -12.12
C THR A 313 -24.83 11.14 -11.88
N ASP A 314 -25.44 10.59 -12.91
CA ASP A 314 -26.70 9.85 -12.81
C ASP A 314 -26.56 8.57 -11.98
N SER A 315 -27.65 8.18 -11.30
CA SER A 315 -27.66 6.99 -10.45
C SER A 315 -27.42 5.70 -11.26
N GLU A 316 -27.89 5.62 -12.49
CA GLU A 316 -27.65 4.48 -13.38
C GLU A 316 -26.15 4.37 -13.76
N GLU A 317 -25.51 5.50 -14.05
CA GLU A 317 -24.08 5.54 -14.34
C GLU A 317 -23.25 5.12 -13.11
N LEU A 318 -23.64 5.54 -11.91
CA LEU A 318 -22.98 5.13 -10.66
C LEU A 318 -23.14 3.63 -10.39
N ILE A 319 -24.31 3.03 -10.66
CA ILE A 319 -24.53 1.59 -10.56
C ILE A 319 -23.62 0.84 -11.52
N ASN A 320 -23.60 1.24 -12.80
CA ASN A 320 -22.74 0.62 -13.81
C ASN A 320 -21.25 0.71 -13.41
N LEU A 321 -20.84 1.83 -12.81
CA LEU A 321 -19.47 2.03 -12.35
C LEU A 321 -19.16 1.14 -11.14
N SER A 322 -20.10 0.95 -10.21
CA SER A 322 -19.97 0.03 -9.07
C SER A 322 -19.79 -1.41 -9.52
N GLU A 323 -20.60 -1.86 -10.48
CA GLU A 323 -20.47 -3.18 -11.10
C GLU A 323 -19.12 -3.36 -11.80
N TYR A 324 -18.69 -2.34 -12.55
CA TYR A 324 -17.39 -2.32 -13.21
C TYR A 324 -16.24 -2.46 -12.20
N LEU A 325 -16.25 -1.71 -11.10
CA LEU A 325 -15.22 -1.77 -10.07
C LEU A 325 -15.16 -3.15 -9.42
N GLN A 326 -16.30 -3.72 -9.04
CA GLN A 326 -16.37 -5.04 -8.42
C GLN A 326 -15.89 -6.12 -9.39
N LYS A 327 -16.35 -6.12 -10.64
CA LYS A 327 -15.90 -7.05 -11.69
C LYS A 327 -14.38 -6.94 -11.88
N ARG A 328 -13.86 -5.72 -12.02
CA ARG A 328 -12.43 -5.45 -12.20
C ARG A 328 -11.57 -5.98 -11.06
N TYR A 329 -12.05 -5.87 -9.80
CA TYR A 329 -11.37 -6.45 -8.65
C TYR A 329 -11.24 -7.99 -8.81
N PHE A 330 -12.35 -8.68 -9.06
CA PHE A 330 -12.33 -10.15 -9.14
C PHE A 330 -11.52 -10.66 -10.34
N GLU A 331 -11.48 -9.94 -11.45
CA GLU A 331 -10.70 -10.31 -12.64
C GLU A 331 -9.18 -10.11 -12.43
N LEU A 332 -8.77 -9.00 -11.83
CA LEU A 332 -7.36 -8.59 -11.84
C LEU A 332 -6.65 -8.77 -10.49
N TYR A 333 -7.37 -8.63 -9.37
CA TYR A 333 -6.81 -8.53 -8.03
C TYR A 333 -7.23 -9.66 -7.09
N SER A 334 -7.94 -10.68 -7.58
CA SER A 334 -8.39 -11.82 -6.78
C SER A 334 -7.23 -12.56 -6.11
N ASN A 335 -7.55 -13.20 -4.98
CA ASN A 335 -6.59 -14.01 -4.22
C ASN A 335 -5.96 -15.12 -5.07
N GLU A 336 -6.73 -15.75 -5.96
CA GLU A 336 -6.22 -16.82 -6.81
C GLU A 336 -5.23 -16.30 -7.86
N SER A 337 -5.51 -15.14 -8.48
CA SER A 337 -4.59 -14.49 -9.42
C SER A 337 -3.28 -14.10 -8.72
N HIS A 338 -3.39 -13.51 -7.52
CA HIS A 338 -2.23 -13.13 -6.70
C HIS A 338 -1.38 -14.35 -6.32
N LYS A 339 -2.02 -15.40 -5.77
CA LYS A 339 -1.37 -16.64 -5.36
C LYS A 339 -0.56 -17.27 -6.49
N ARG A 340 -1.17 -17.44 -7.67
CA ARG A 340 -0.50 -18.00 -8.86
C ARG A 340 0.74 -17.19 -9.25
N LYS A 341 0.64 -15.86 -9.30
CA LYS A 341 1.77 -14.98 -9.63
C LYS A 341 2.87 -15.06 -8.56
N LEU A 342 2.50 -15.02 -7.28
CA LEU A 342 3.43 -15.10 -6.15
C LEU A 342 4.23 -16.40 -6.18
N LEU A 343 3.57 -17.55 -6.36
CA LEU A 343 4.21 -18.86 -6.43
C LEU A 343 5.19 -18.94 -7.60
N LYS A 344 4.80 -18.44 -8.78
CA LYS A 344 5.66 -18.39 -9.97
C LYS A 344 6.93 -17.56 -9.74
N ILE A 345 6.86 -16.46 -8.98
CA ILE A 345 8.03 -15.63 -8.64
C ILE A 345 9.09 -16.43 -7.89
N PHE A 346 8.67 -17.35 -7.01
CA PHE A 346 9.55 -18.23 -6.22
C PHE A 346 9.81 -19.60 -6.88
N GLY A 347 9.50 -19.73 -8.19
CA GLY A 347 9.80 -20.93 -8.97
C GLY A 347 9.00 -22.15 -8.55
N TYR A 348 7.76 -21.95 -8.11
CA TYR A 348 6.77 -22.99 -7.92
C TYR A 348 5.80 -22.97 -9.12
N GLU A 349 5.83 -24.03 -9.92
CA GLU A 349 4.88 -24.25 -11.02
C GLU A 349 3.76 -25.15 -10.48
N SER A 350 2.53 -24.62 -10.48
CA SER A 350 1.33 -25.36 -10.06
C SER A 350 0.76 -26.20 -11.18
#